data_06408cf3bba73c96edc184dcb3abca63
#
_entry.id   06408cf3bba73c96edc184dcb3abca63
#
_cell.length_a   1.000
_cell.length_b   1.000
_cell.length_c   1.000
_cell.angle_alpha   90.00
_cell.angle_beta   90.00
_cell.angle_gamma   90.00
#
_symmetry.space_group_name_H-M   'P 1'
#
loop_
_entity.id
_entity.type
_entity.pdbx_description
1 polymer ?
#
loop_
_entity_poly.entity_id
_entity_poly.type
_entity_poly.pdbx_seq_one_letter_code
_entity_poly.pdbx_strand_id
1 'polypeptide(L)'
;ARFTQTIFDENLVPLEESSGQLWISRPGRFRWDYDPPVEQAIIADGERLWVYDIDLEQVTIRKLTDALGTSPAAVLSSGGNPKQNYRVQDLGQQGKIGWVSLHSKEEAASFSEIQLGFDRGTLRLIQLLDDLGQITRIVLSDVKENITIGAEWFAFEVPAGVDIIDEAG
;
A
#
# COMPACT_ATOMS: atom_id res chain seq x y z
N ALA A 1 9.60 -5.43 5.43
CA ALA A 1 9.23 -6.67 4.74
C ALA A 1 9.61 -6.63 3.26
N ARG A 2 9.72 -7.80 2.64
CA ARG A 2 9.68 -7.94 1.18
C ARG A 2 8.25 -8.26 0.75
N PHE A 3 7.92 -7.94 -0.49
CA PHE A 3 6.61 -8.28 -1.04
C PHE A 3 6.72 -8.85 -2.46
N THR A 4 5.75 -9.67 -2.82
CA THR A 4 5.45 -10.08 -4.19
C THR A 4 4.01 -9.68 -4.47
N GLN A 5 3.78 -8.99 -5.58
CA GLN A 5 2.47 -8.49 -5.98
C GLN A 5 2.06 -9.14 -7.28
N THR A 6 0.84 -9.66 -7.32
CA THR A 6 0.24 -10.22 -8.54
C THR A 6 -1.11 -9.56 -8.76
N ILE A 7 -1.34 -9.08 -9.98
CA ILE A 7 -2.62 -8.52 -10.39
C ILE A 7 -3.35 -9.58 -11.24
N PHE A 8 -4.59 -9.89 -10.86
CA PHE A 8 -5.46 -10.84 -11.56
C PHE A 8 -6.64 -10.13 -12.19
N ASP A 9 -7.08 -10.62 -13.33
CA ASP A 9 -8.36 -10.17 -13.91
C ASP A 9 -9.57 -10.78 -13.17
N GLU A 10 -10.77 -10.45 -13.61
CA GLU A 10 -12.02 -10.94 -13.03
C GLU A 10 -12.19 -12.48 -13.10
N ASN A 11 -11.46 -13.15 -13.99
CA ASN A 11 -11.44 -14.60 -14.15
C ASN A 11 -10.27 -15.27 -13.38
N LEU A 12 -9.57 -14.50 -12.53
CA LEU A 12 -8.40 -14.96 -11.79
C LEU A 12 -7.21 -15.35 -12.67
N VAL A 13 -7.11 -14.74 -13.86
CA VAL A 13 -5.95 -14.90 -14.74
C VAL A 13 -4.89 -13.88 -14.36
N PRO A 14 -3.64 -14.28 -14.08
CA PRO A 14 -2.56 -13.34 -13.76
C PRO A 14 -2.24 -12.43 -14.95
N LEU A 15 -2.26 -11.12 -14.71
CA LEU A 15 -1.94 -10.10 -15.71
C LEU A 15 -0.53 -9.55 -15.56
N GLU A 16 -0.10 -9.35 -14.32
CA GLU A 16 1.17 -8.69 -13.99
C GLU A 16 1.70 -9.22 -12.67
N GLU A 17 3.01 -9.34 -12.57
CA GLU A 17 3.72 -9.69 -11.34
C GLU A 17 4.87 -8.72 -11.10
N SER A 18 5.00 -8.27 -9.85
CA SER A 18 6.06 -7.37 -9.42
C SER A 18 6.49 -7.71 -7.99
N SER A 19 7.65 -7.20 -7.59
CA SER A 19 8.19 -7.42 -6.25
C SER A 19 8.91 -6.18 -5.73
N GLY A 20 9.28 -6.20 -4.47
CA GLY A 20 10.03 -5.12 -3.86
C GLY A 20 10.14 -5.22 -2.35
N GLN A 21 10.33 -4.07 -1.73
CA GLN A 21 10.47 -3.93 -0.29
C GLN A 21 9.55 -2.83 0.25
N LEU A 22 9.10 -3.00 1.50
CA LEU A 22 8.31 -1.98 2.17
C LEU A 22 8.77 -1.76 3.60
N TRP A 23 8.61 -0.52 4.05
CA TRP A 23 8.87 -0.07 5.42
C TRP A 23 7.66 0.71 5.89
N ILE A 24 7.21 0.47 7.12
CA ILE A 24 6.07 1.18 7.71
C ILE A 24 6.45 1.61 9.13
N SER A 25 6.28 2.90 9.41
CA SER A 25 6.44 3.48 10.74
C SER A 25 5.24 4.36 11.05
N ARG A 26 4.35 3.87 11.91
CA ARG A 26 3.16 4.63 12.31
C ARG A 26 3.52 5.81 13.20
N PRO A 27 2.77 6.92 13.12
CA PRO A 27 1.67 7.15 12.18
C PRO A 27 2.13 7.73 10.85
N GLY A 28 1.52 7.29 9.75
CA GLY A 28 1.55 7.94 8.45
C GLY A 28 2.86 7.91 7.67
N ARG A 29 3.87 7.19 8.14
CA ARG A 29 5.14 7.07 7.44
C ARG A 29 5.30 5.70 6.82
N PHE A 30 5.59 5.67 5.54
CA PHE A 30 5.88 4.43 4.83
C PHE A 30 6.77 4.68 3.61
N ARG A 31 7.43 3.62 3.17
CA ARG A 31 8.17 3.57 1.92
C ARG A 31 7.90 2.24 1.25
N TRP A 32 7.63 2.29 -0.05
CA TRP A 32 7.28 1.14 -0.85
C TRP A 32 8.08 1.21 -2.15
N ASP A 33 9.12 0.39 -2.25
CA ASP A 33 10.02 0.37 -3.40
C ASP A 33 9.78 -0.87 -4.24
N TYR A 34 9.48 -0.67 -5.53
CA TYR A 34 9.38 -1.75 -6.51
C TYR A 34 10.73 -2.05 -7.14
N ASP A 35 11.04 -3.35 -7.26
CA ASP A 35 12.24 -3.82 -7.97
C ASP A 35 12.06 -3.66 -9.50
N PRO A 36 13.17 -3.63 -10.29
CA PRO A 36 13.06 -3.70 -11.74
C PRO A 36 12.21 -4.91 -12.20
N PRO A 37 11.47 -4.81 -13.30
CA PRO A 37 11.48 -3.71 -14.28
C PRO A 37 10.54 -2.53 -13.96
N VAL A 38 9.77 -2.58 -12.87
CA VAL A 38 8.79 -1.51 -12.54
C VAL A 38 9.48 -0.22 -12.10
N GLU A 39 10.50 -0.30 -11.28
CA GLU A 39 11.29 0.83 -10.75
C GLU A 39 10.46 2.04 -10.34
N GLN A 40 9.59 1.85 -9.35
CA GLN A 40 8.77 2.88 -8.77
C GLN A 40 8.99 2.94 -7.25
N ALA A 41 8.95 4.14 -6.68
CA ALA A 41 9.01 4.32 -5.23
C ALA A 41 7.81 5.15 -4.75
N ILE A 42 7.17 4.70 -3.68
CA ILE A 42 6.08 5.42 -3.03
C ILE A 42 6.52 5.70 -1.60
N ILE A 43 6.60 6.99 -1.24
CA ILE A 43 7.15 7.42 0.05
C ILE A 43 6.20 8.40 0.72
N ALA A 44 5.92 8.18 2.01
CA ALA A 44 5.12 9.10 2.83
C ALA A 44 5.87 9.48 4.10
N ASP A 45 5.85 10.77 4.42
CA ASP A 45 6.53 11.32 5.60
C ASP A 45 5.60 11.63 6.78
N GLY A 46 4.32 11.30 6.64
CA GLY A 46 3.27 11.61 7.61
C GLY A 46 2.33 12.74 7.19
N GLU A 47 2.73 13.55 6.23
CA GLU A 47 1.93 14.66 5.69
C GLU A 47 1.69 14.55 4.19
N ARG A 48 2.72 14.21 3.45
CA ARG A 48 2.72 14.12 2.00
C ARG A 48 3.08 12.72 1.52
N LEU A 49 2.59 12.42 0.33
CA LEU A 49 2.90 11.20 -0.41
C LEU A 49 3.60 11.58 -1.71
N TRP A 50 4.75 10.98 -1.96
CA TRP A 50 5.46 11.07 -3.24
C TRP A 50 5.35 9.74 -3.96
N VAL A 51 4.93 9.78 -5.22
CA VAL A 51 5.01 8.65 -6.13
C VAL A 51 6.06 8.98 -7.17
N TYR A 52 7.20 8.34 -7.08
CA TYR A 52 8.32 8.54 -7.99
C TYR A 52 8.38 7.39 -8.99
N ASP A 53 8.11 7.71 -10.25
CA ASP A 53 8.29 6.80 -11.37
C ASP A 53 9.66 7.06 -11.99
N ILE A 54 10.58 6.13 -11.81
CA ILE A 54 11.98 6.30 -12.22
C ILE A 54 12.10 6.28 -13.74
N ASP A 55 11.38 5.38 -14.42
CA ASP A 55 11.43 5.26 -15.87
C ASP A 55 10.87 6.48 -16.59
N LEU A 56 9.80 7.08 -16.05
CA LEU A 56 9.20 8.29 -16.61
C LEU A 56 9.88 9.58 -16.14
N GLU A 57 10.81 9.48 -15.21
CA GLU A 57 11.44 10.63 -14.56
C GLU A 57 10.40 11.63 -14.04
N GLN A 58 9.38 11.11 -13.34
CA GLN A 58 8.22 11.88 -12.89
C GLN A 58 7.92 11.62 -11.42
N VAL A 59 7.63 12.69 -10.69
CA VAL A 59 7.18 12.61 -9.29
C VAL A 59 5.79 13.23 -9.18
N THR A 60 4.86 12.51 -8.58
CA THR A 60 3.55 13.01 -8.21
C THR A 60 3.52 13.22 -6.70
N ILE A 61 3.08 14.40 -6.25
CA ILE A 61 2.99 14.77 -4.84
C ILE A 61 1.51 14.91 -4.48
N ARG A 62 1.09 14.24 -3.41
CA ARG A 62 -0.28 14.29 -2.87
C ARG A 62 -0.26 14.53 -1.37
N LYS A 63 -1.38 15.01 -0.83
CA LYS A 63 -1.62 14.95 0.61
C LYS A 63 -1.88 13.51 1.02
N LEU A 64 -1.29 13.09 2.13
CA LEU A 64 -1.48 11.72 2.62
C LEU A 64 -2.96 11.43 2.91
N THR A 65 -3.72 12.41 3.42
CA THR A 65 -5.15 12.27 3.69
C THR A 65 -5.96 11.91 2.44
N ASP A 66 -5.56 12.43 1.28
CA ASP A 66 -6.24 12.15 0.01
C ASP A 66 -5.86 10.76 -0.55
N ALA A 67 -4.79 10.19 -0.06
CA ALA A 67 -4.30 8.88 -0.51
C ALA A 67 -4.89 7.70 0.29
N LEU A 68 -5.62 7.94 1.38
CA LEU A 68 -6.15 6.88 2.25
C LEU A 68 -7.10 5.92 1.53
N GLY A 69 -7.84 6.39 0.54
CA GLY A 69 -8.74 5.54 -0.25
C GLY A 69 -8.08 4.91 -1.48
N THR A 70 -6.81 5.21 -1.76
CA THR A 70 -6.12 4.80 -3.00
C THR A 70 -4.90 3.92 -2.79
N SER A 71 -4.42 3.79 -1.55
CA SER A 71 -3.20 3.05 -1.26
C SER A 71 -3.34 2.19 -0.01
N PRO A 72 -3.10 0.87 -0.10
CA PRO A 72 -3.09 0.00 1.07
C PRO A 72 -2.01 0.38 2.08
N ALA A 73 -0.88 0.88 1.62
CA ALA A 73 0.19 1.35 2.50
C ALA A 73 -0.26 2.52 3.36
N ALA A 74 -1.06 3.43 2.81
CA ALA A 74 -1.64 4.55 3.56
C ALA A 74 -2.56 4.04 4.69
N VAL A 75 -3.39 3.03 4.41
CA VAL A 75 -4.26 2.41 5.41
C VAL A 75 -3.44 1.75 6.52
N LEU A 76 -2.45 0.96 6.15
CA LEU A 76 -1.60 0.22 7.10
C LEU A 76 -0.76 1.16 7.98
N SER A 77 -0.37 2.30 7.46
CA SER A 77 0.45 3.29 8.18
C SER A 77 -0.36 4.24 9.05
N SER A 78 -1.67 4.31 8.87
CA SER A 78 -2.55 5.25 9.53
C SER A 78 -2.59 5.01 11.02
N GLY A 79 -2.05 5.33 11.94
CA GLY A 79 -2.09 4.99 13.39
C GLY A 79 -3.46 5.14 14.08
N GLY A 80 -4.52 5.46 13.33
CA GLY A 80 -5.86 5.65 13.85
C GLY A 80 -6.73 4.39 13.86
N ASN A 81 -7.98 4.56 14.25
CA ASN A 81 -8.97 3.48 14.21
C ASN A 81 -9.47 3.30 12.77
N PRO A 82 -9.23 2.15 12.12
CA PRO A 82 -9.67 1.92 10.75
C PRO A 82 -11.20 2.02 10.58
N LYS A 83 -11.97 1.84 11.64
CA LYS A 83 -13.44 1.96 11.61
C LYS A 83 -13.96 3.37 11.29
N GLN A 84 -13.11 4.38 11.36
CA GLN A 84 -13.49 5.74 10.98
C GLN A 84 -13.75 5.86 9.47
N ASN A 85 -12.93 5.22 8.65
CA ASN A 85 -12.97 5.32 7.20
C ASN A 85 -13.43 4.03 6.50
N TYR A 86 -13.49 2.92 7.24
CA TYR A 86 -13.83 1.60 6.70
C TYR A 86 -14.85 0.89 7.57
N ARG A 87 -15.69 0.10 6.92
CA ARG A 87 -16.47 -0.93 7.61
C ARG A 87 -15.59 -2.16 7.73
N VAL A 88 -15.34 -2.58 8.95
CA VAL A 88 -14.45 -3.72 9.26
C VAL A 88 -15.29 -4.96 9.51
N GLN A 89 -14.96 -6.04 8.82
CA GLN A 89 -15.63 -7.33 8.97
C GLN A 89 -14.62 -8.43 9.21
N ASP A 90 -14.84 -9.23 10.23
CA ASP A 90 -14.07 -10.46 10.47
C ASP A 90 -14.61 -11.57 9.56
N LEU A 91 -13.76 -12.07 8.67
CA LEU A 91 -14.10 -13.15 7.75
C LEU A 91 -13.78 -14.55 8.30
N GLY A 92 -13.25 -14.63 9.53
CA GLY A 92 -12.85 -15.88 10.16
C GLY A 92 -11.50 -16.37 9.68
N GLN A 93 -11.26 -17.66 9.93
CA GLN A 93 -9.96 -18.28 9.68
C GLN A 93 -10.06 -19.31 8.57
N GLN A 94 -9.10 -19.29 7.65
CA GLN A 94 -8.92 -20.28 6.60
C GLN A 94 -7.52 -20.89 6.76
N GLY A 95 -7.43 -22.14 7.22
CA GLY A 95 -6.16 -22.76 7.55
C GLY A 95 -5.47 -22.02 8.67
N LYS A 96 -4.27 -21.50 8.41
CA LYS A 96 -3.47 -20.71 9.37
C LYS A 96 -3.75 -19.23 9.32
N ILE A 97 -4.51 -18.76 8.34
CA ILE A 97 -4.70 -17.33 8.06
C ILE A 97 -6.06 -16.86 8.59
N GLY A 98 -6.01 -15.87 9.46
CA GLY A 98 -7.19 -15.12 9.88
C GLY A 98 -7.41 -13.93 8.94
N TRP A 99 -8.63 -13.79 8.44
CA TRP A 99 -8.96 -12.78 7.45
C TRP A 99 -9.86 -11.68 8.02
N VAL A 100 -9.52 -10.44 7.67
CA VAL A 100 -10.31 -9.25 7.98
C VAL A 100 -10.57 -8.50 6.67
N SER A 101 -11.80 -8.06 6.48
CA SER A 101 -12.20 -7.25 5.33
C SER A 101 -12.44 -5.81 5.75
N LEU A 102 -11.95 -4.89 4.94
CA LEU A 102 -12.16 -3.45 5.07
C LEU A 102 -12.91 -2.96 3.85
N HIS A 103 -14.12 -2.43 4.04
CA HIS A 103 -14.89 -1.79 2.98
C HIS A 103 -14.84 -0.29 3.15
N SER A 104 -14.42 0.45 2.13
CA SER A 104 -14.36 1.90 2.18
C SER A 104 -15.76 2.50 2.38
N LYS A 105 -15.84 3.53 3.21
CA LYS A 105 -17.04 4.35 3.37
C LYS A 105 -17.15 5.44 2.29
N GLU A 106 -16.06 5.68 1.56
CA GLU A 106 -16.02 6.64 0.46
C GLU A 106 -16.40 5.97 -0.86
N GLU A 107 -17.37 6.55 -1.57
CA GLU A 107 -17.84 6.02 -2.86
C GLU A 107 -16.78 6.15 -3.97
N ALA A 108 -15.90 7.13 -3.86
CA ALA A 108 -14.85 7.39 -4.85
C ALA A 108 -13.53 6.67 -4.58
N ALA A 109 -13.50 5.71 -3.66
CA ALA A 109 -12.29 4.95 -3.37
C ALA A 109 -11.87 4.08 -4.56
N SER A 110 -10.55 3.98 -4.81
CA SER A 110 -10.01 3.14 -5.89
C SER A 110 -10.26 1.64 -5.68
N PHE A 111 -10.41 1.24 -4.42
CA PHE A 111 -10.68 -0.15 -4.04
C PHE A 111 -11.97 -0.24 -3.23
N SER A 112 -12.87 -1.11 -3.65
CA SER A 112 -14.12 -1.35 -2.94
C SER A 112 -13.90 -2.14 -1.65
N GLU A 113 -12.92 -3.03 -1.65
CA GLU A 113 -12.61 -3.90 -0.53
C GLU A 113 -11.10 -4.13 -0.42
N ILE A 114 -10.61 -4.12 0.82
CA ILE A 114 -9.25 -4.51 1.18
C ILE A 114 -9.34 -5.68 2.14
N GLN A 115 -8.74 -6.81 1.81
CA GLN A 115 -8.68 -7.98 2.68
C GLN A 115 -7.29 -8.15 3.24
N LEU A 116 -7.19 -8.32 4.56
CA LEU A 116 -5.93 -8.51 5.27
C LEU A 116 -5.88 -9.91 5.86
N GLY A 117 -4.83 -10.64 5.54
CA GLY A 117 -4.59 -11.99 6.05
C GLY A 117 -3.45 -12.03 7.06
N PHE A 118 -3.72 -12.53 8.26
CA PHE A 118 -2.77 -12.60 9.37
C PHE A 118 -2.45 -14.06 9.72
N ASP A 119 -1.17 -14.37 9.88
CA ASP A 119 -0.70 -15.61 10.47
C ASP A 119 -0.14 -15.31 11.86
N ARG A 120 -0.79 -15.81 12.90
CA ARG A 120 -0.41 -15.59 14.30
C ARG A 120 -0.22 -14.10 14.66
N GLY A 121 -1.11 -13.26 14.17
CA GLY A 121 -1.05 -11.82 14.40
C GLY A 121 -0.09 -11.04 13.52
N THR A 122 0.65 -11.70 12.64
CA THR A 122 1.54 -11.05 11.66
C THR A 122 0.86 -10.95 10.30
N LEU A 123 0.83 -9.75 9.73
CA LEU A 123 0.26 -9.53 8.41
C LEU A 123 1.10 -10.25 7.35
N ARG A 124 0.47 -11.10 6.54
CA ARG A 124 1.11 -11.89 5.49
C ARG A 124 0.55 -11.65 4.11
N LEU A 125 -0.72 -11.31 4.01
CA LEU A 125 -1.43 -11.19 2.76
C LEU A 125 -2.27 -9.90 2.75
N ILE A 126 -2.25 -9.22 1.61
CA ILE A 126 -3.11 -8.08 1.34
C ILE A 126 -3.77 -8.34 0.00
N GLN A 127 -5.09 -8.25 -0.07
CA GLN A 127 -5.84 -8.35 -1.31
C GLN A 127 -6.67 -7.09 -1.50
N LEU A 128 -6.58 -6.51 -2.69
CA LEU A 128 -7.30 -5.30 -3.07
C LEU A 128 -8.26 -5.66 -4.19
N LEU A 129 -9.54 -5.37 -3.99
CA LEU A 129 -10.57 -5.58 -4.99
C LEU A 129 -11.04 -4.23 -5.51
N ASP A 130 -10.99 -4.05 -6.83
CA ASP A 130 -11.55 -2.86 -7.48
C ASP A 130 -12.96 -3.12 -8.00
N ASP A 131 -13.61 -2.06 -8.51
CA ASP A 131 -14.98 -2.15 -9.01
C ASP A 131 -15.11 -2.90 -10.36
N LEU A 132 -13.99 -3.16 -11.02
CA LEU A 132 -13.94 -3.89 -12.29
C LEU A 132 -13.72 -5.40 -12.10
N GLY A 133 -13.63 -5.86 -10.85
CA GLY A 133 -13.36 -7.26 -10.53
C GLY A 133 -11.90 -7.66 -10.56
N GLN A 134 -11.00 -6.70 -10.73
CA GLN A 134 -9.56 -6.93 -10.69
C GLN A 134 -9.08 -7.10 -9.24
N ILE A 135 -8.22 -8.07 -9.01
CA ILE A 135 -7.67 -8.35 -7.69
C ILE A 135 -6.16 -8.13 -7.71
N THR A 136 -5.68 -7.30 -6.80
CA THR A 136 -4.25 -7.16 -6.52
C THR A 136 -3.93 -7.94 -5.25
N ARG A 137 -3.09 -8.96 -5.36
CA ARG A 137 -2.65 -9.77 -4.23
C ARG A 137 -1.20 -9.47 -3.89
N ILE A 138 -0.95 -9.12 -2.65
CA ILE A 138 0.38 -8.83 -2.13
C ILE A 138 0.71 -9.85 -1.05
N VAL A 139 1.80 -10.59 -1.24
CA VAL A 139 2.32 -11.57 -0.28
C VAL A 139 3.55 -10.96 0.39
N LEU A 140 3.54 -10.91 1.72
CA LEU A 140 4.65 -10.38 2.52
C LEU A 140 5.53 -11.51 3.02
N SER A 141 6.84 -11.32 2.90
CA SER A 141 7.88 -12.20 3.42
C SER A 141 8.93 -11.40 4.19
N ASP A 142 9.75 -12.09 4.98
CA ASP A 142 10.79 -11.46 5.80
C ASP A 142 10.25 -10.30 6.65
N VAL A 143 9.07 -10.48 7.21
CA VAL A 143 8.41 -9.46 8.03
C VAL A 143 9.15 -9.31 9.35
N LYS A 144 9.59 -8.08 9.64
CA LYS A 144 10.21 -7.71 10.93
C LYS A 144 9.33 -6.67 11.59
N GLU A 145 8.78 -7.00 12.75
CA GLU A 145 7.87 -6.12 13.49
C GLU A 145 8.61 -5.42 14.63
N ASN A 146 8.13 -4.23 14.99
CA ASN A 146 8.60 -3.47 16.14
C ASN A 146 10.10 -3.16 16.10
N ILE A 147 10.66 -2.98 14.91
CA ILE A 147 12.02 -2.54 14.71
C ILE A 147 12.09 -1.01 14.65
N THR A 148 13.24 -0.46 14.96
CA THR A 148 13.48 0.97 14.79
C THR A 148 13.89 1.25 13.34
N ILE A 149 13.15 2.16 12.68
CA ILE A 149 13.46 2.61 11.32
C ILE A 149 13.80 4.10 11.38
N GLY A 150 14.97 4.48 10.87
CA GLY A 150 15.41 5.87 10.87
C GLY A 150 14.47 6.76 10.03
N ALA A 151 14.30 8.01 10.46
CA ALA A 151 13.43 8.98 9.78
C ALA A 151 13.88 9.27 8.33
N GLU A 152 15.15 9.09 8.03
CA GLU A 152 15.73 9.28 6.70
C GLU A 152 15.14 8.36 5.64
N TRP A 153 14.60 7.20 6.03
CA TRP A 153 13.92 6.27 5.11
C TRP A 153 12.62 6.84 4.54
N PHE A 154 12.00 7.77 5.26
CA PHE A 154 10.72 8.36 4.91
C PHE A 154 10.85 9.81 4.40
N ALA A 155 12.07 10.30 4.21
CA ALA A 155 12.34 11.57 3.58
C ALA A 155 12.59 11.36 2.08
N PHE A 156 12.05 12.27 1.26
CA PHE A 156 12.25 12.22 -0.18
C PHE A 156 12.63 13.60 -0.71
N GLU A 157 13.72 13.63 -1.46
CA GLU A 157 14.15 14.82 -2.21
C GLU A 157 13.99 14.53 -3.69
N VAL A 158 13.28 15.41 -4.40
CA VAL A 158 13.06 15.26 -5.83
C VAL A 158 14.40 15.38 -6.57
N PRO A 159 14.82 14.37 -7.35
CA PRO A 159 16.04 14.45 -8.13
C PRO A 159 16.00 15.58 -9.17
N ALA A 160 17.16 16.12 -9.50
CA ALA A 160 17.28 17.16 -10.53
C ALA A 160 16.84 16.60 -11.90
N GLY A 161 16.09 17.41 -12.67
CA GLY A 161 15.64 17.03 -14.01
C GLY A 161 14.38 16.18 -14.06
N VAL A 162 13.76 15.91 -12.90
CA VAL A 162 12.52 15.14 -12.82
C VAL A 162 11.31 16.08 -12.89
N ASP A 163 10.30 15.69 -13.65
CA ASP A 163 9.04 16.41 -13.74
C ASP A 163 8.22 16.23 -12.46
N ILE A 164 7.64 17.33 -11.98
CA ILE A 164 6.85 17.33 -10.75
C ILE A 164 5.39 17.64 -11.08
N ILE A 165 4.50 16.74 -10.63
CA ILE A 165 3.05 16.98 -10.62
C ILE A 165 2.64 17.15 -9.16
N ASP A 166 2.35 18.39 -8.77
CA ASP A 166 1.97 18.70 -7.38
C ASP A 166 0.46 18.81 -7.25
N GLU A 167 -0.14 17.79 -6.65
CA GLU A 167 -1.57 17.73 -6.33
C GLU A 167 -1.86 18.04 -4.85
N ALA A 168 -0.81 18.31 -4.07
CA ALA A 168 -0.96 18.63 -2.64
C ALA A 168 -1.37 20.09 -2.37
N GLY A 169 -1.33 20.90 -3.39
CA GLY A 169 -1.69 22.33 -3.34
C GLY A 169 -0.51 23.22 -3.05
#